data_6d866c54135ee6d18ecf016e3e67f474
#
_entry.id   6d866c54135ee6d18ecf016e3e67f474
#
_cell.length_a   1.000
_cell.length_b   1.000
_cell.length_c   1.000
_cell.angle_alpha   90.00
_cell.angle_beta   90.00
_cell.angle_gamma   90.00
#
_symmetry.space_group_name_H-M   'P 1'
#
loop_
_entity.id
_entity.type
_entity.pdbx_description
1 polymer ?
#
loop_
_entity_poly.entity_id
_entity_poly.type
_entity_poly.pdbx_seq_one_letter_code
_entity_poly.pdbx_strand_id
1 'polypeptide(L)' 'MIEVRLFAGLRLGRQKIYQMETDSVHTVQDVMDVLNIQRSEVNILLVNGFHQKPETELKDEDIVSLFPAVGGG' A
#
# COMPACT_ATOMS: atom_id res chain seq x y z
N MET A 1 12.82 -4.57 -5.77
CA MET A 1 11.41 -4.17 -6.07
C MET A 1 10.57 -4.19 -4.80
N ILE A 2 9.63 -3.30 -4.72
CA ILE A 2 8.61 -3.30 -3.67
C ILE A 2 7.34 -3.87 -4.28
N GLU A 3 6.79 -4.90 -3.66
CA GLU A 3 5.52 -5.46 -4.12
C GLU A 3 4.38 -4.81 -3.34
N VAL A 4 3.37 -4.32 -4.05
CA VAL A 4 2.21 -3.67 -3.42
C VAL A 4 0.98 -4.48 -3.76
N ARG A 5 0.27 -4.94 -2.74
CA ARG A 5 -0.95 -5.72 -2.89
C ARG A 5 -2.14 -4.92 -2.41
N LEU A 6 -3.12 -4.77 -3.28
CA LEU A 6 -4.35 -4.06 -2.96
C LEU A 6 -5.49 -5.06 -2.78
N PHE A 7 -6.40 -4.74 -1.90
CA PHE A 7 -7.51 -5.63 -1.56
C PHE A 7 -8.85 -4.93 -1.68
N ALA A 8 -9.89 -5.70 -1.97
CA ALA A 8 -11.28 -5.25 -2.02
C ALA A 8 -11.45 -3.99 -2.87
N GLY A 9 -12.13 -2.98 -2.37
CA GLY A 9 -12.44 -1.78 -3.13
C GLY A 9 -11.26 -0.97 -3.61
N LEU A 10 -10.08 -1.14 -3.00
CA LEU A 10 -8.89 -0.45 -3.48
C LEU A 10 -8.45 -0.93 -4.86
N ARG A 11 -8.95 -2.08 -5.29
CA ARG A 11 -8.65 -2.62 -6.63
C ARG A 11 -9.44 -1.93 -7.73
N LEU A 12 -10.46 -1.16 -7.39
CA LEU A 12 -11.29 -0.51 -8.42
C LEU A 12 -10.46 0.50 -9.20
N GLY A 13 -10.38 0.28 -10.51
CA GLY A 13 -9.57 1.11 -11.38
C GLY A 13 -8.08 0.91 -11.23
N ARG A 14 -7.66 -0.11 -10.52
CA ARG A 14 -6.25 -0.39 -10.24
C ARG A 14 -5.95 -1.88 -10.42
N GLN A 15 -4.68 -2.22 -10.41
CA GLN A 15 -4.24 -3.61 -10.43
C GLN A 15 -4.32 -4.20 -9.03
N LYS A 16 -4.37 -5.51 -8.94
CA LYS A 16 -4.33 -6.20 -7.65
C LYS A 16 -2.93 -6.13 -7.03
N ILE A 17 -1.91 -6.22 -7.85
CA ILE A 17 -0.52 -6.24 -7.42
C ILE A 17 0.29 -5.30 -8.31
N TYR A 18 1.13 -4.49 -7.67
CA TYR A 18 2.08 -3.64 -8.36
C TYR A 18 3.49 -4.02 -7.97
N GLN A 19 4.42 -3.89 -8.92
CA GLN A 19 5.84 -3.99 -8.64
C GLN A 19 6.43 -2.60 -8.85
N MET A 20 7.05 -2.06 -7.82
CA MET A 20 7.63 -0.71 -7.87
C MET A 20 9.13 -0.78 -7.63
N GLU A 21 9.86 0.08 -8.34
CA GLU A 21 11.30 0.19 -8.12
C GLU A 21 11.56 0.66 -6.69
N THR A 22 12.45 -0.02 -6.00
CA THR A 22 12.77 0.32 -4.61
C THR A 22 13.22 1.77 -4.47
N ASP A 23 13.92 2.28 -5.49
CA ASP A 23 14.43 3.65 -5.45
C ASP A 23 13.34 4.70 -5.70
N SER A 24 12.18 4.30 -6.18
CA SER A 24 11.11 5.25 -6.50
C SER A 24 10.16 5.49 -5.34
N VAL A 25 10.16 4.63 -4.35
CA VAL A 25 9.28 4.77 -3.18
C VAL A 25 10.10 4.49 -1.91
N HIS A 26 10.13 5.46 -1.03
CA HIS A 26 10.91 5.35 0.21
C HIS A 26 10.07 4.95 1.41
N THR A 27 8.80 5.35 1.40
CA THR A 27 7.87 5.07 2.50
C THR A 27 6.58 4.50 1.94
N VAL A 28 5.75 3.95 2.84
CA VAL A 28 4.42 3.48 2.46
C VAL A 28 3.60 4.65 1.91
N GLN A 29 3.76 5.85 2.48
CA GLN A 29 3.06 7.04 1.98
C GLN A 29 3.40 7.30 0.51
N ASP A 30 4.68 7.12 0.13
CA ASP A 30 5.08 7.28 -1.27
C ASP A 30 4.32 6.31 -2.19
N VAL A 31 4.14 5.07 -1.74
CA VAL A 31 3.38 4.07 -2.49
C VAL A 31 1.94 4.54 -2.69
N MET A 32 1.32 5.03 -1.63
CA MET A 32 -0.06 5.51 -1.73
C MET A 32 -0.16 6.72 -2.65
N ASP A 33 0.82 7.61 -2.59
CA ASP A 33 0.84 8.79 -3.46
C ASP A 33 0.92 8.40 -4.93
N VAL A 34 1.78 7.45 -5.26
CA VAL A 34 1.92 6.96 -6.63
C VAL A 34 0.60 6.38 -7.14
N LEU A 35 -0.11 5.66 -6.29
CA LEU A 35 -1.36 5.02 -6.67
C LEU A 35 -2.57 5.92 -6.48
N ASN A 36 -2.36 7.15 -6.03
CA ASN A 36 -3.42 8.11 -5.77
C ASN A 36 -4.44 7.54 -4.77
N ILE A 37 -3.93 6.91 -3.74
CA ILE A 37 -4.75 6.38 -2.65
C ILE A 37 -4.61 7.32 -1.46
N GLN A 38 -5.74 7.80 -0.95
CA GLN A 38 -5.73 8.67 0.21
C GLN A 38 -5.64 7.85 1.49
N ARG A 39 -5.03 8.42 2.48
CA ARG A 39 -4.85 7.77 3.78
C ARG A 39 -6.18 7.33 4.39
N SER A 40 -7.22 8.14 4.18
CA SER A 40 -8.56 7.83 4.70
C SER A 40 -9.19 6.61 4.05
N GLU A 41 -8.69 6.19 2.90
CA GLU A 41 -9.22 5.01 2.20
C GLU A 41 -8.63 3.70 2.74
N VAL A 42 -7.53 3.78 3.50
CA VAL A 42 -6.83 2.60 3.98
C VAL A 42 -7.11 2.39 5.47
N ASN A 43 -7.67 1.23 5.79
CA ASN A 43 -7.94 0.87 7.18
C ASN A 43 -6.80 0.05 7.77
N ILE A 44 -6.31 -0.93 7.03
CA ILE A 44 -5.23 -1.79 7.48
C ILE A 44 -4.06 -1.66 6.51
N LEU A 45 -2.89 -1.41 7.05
CA LEU A 45 -1.67 -1.26 6.29
C LEU A 45 -0.64 -2.21 6.89
N LEU A 46 -0.17 -3.16 6.07
CA LEU A 46 0.82 -4.14 6.51
C LEU A 46 2.06 -4.03 5.65
N VAL A 47 3.23 -4.20 6.27
CA VAL A 47 4.48 -4.39 5.57
C VAL A 47 5.03 -5.74 6.02
N ASN A 48 5.17 -6.65 5.09
CA ASN A 48 5.63 -8.02 5.37
C ASN A 48 4.76 -8.71 6.44
N GLY A 49 3.46 -8.40 6.42
CA GLY A 49 2.52 -9.01 7.36
C GLY A 49 2.39 -8.31 8.70
N PHE A 50 3.13 -7.25 8.94
CA PHE A 50 3.07 -6.52 10.20
C PHE A 50 2.41 -5.17 10.02
N HIS A 51 1.56 -4.79 10.98
CA HIS A 51 0.93 -3.47 10.99
C HIS A 51 1.99 -2.38 11.03
N GLN A 52 1.87 -1.42 10.13
CA GLN A 52 2.81 -0.31 10.06
C GLN A 52 2.05 0.99 9.78
N LYS A 53 2.78 2.10 9.86
CA LYS A 53 2.24 3.43 9.59
C LYS A 53 2.68 3.90 8.21
N PRO A 54 1.97 4.89 7.64
CA PRO A 54 2.37 5.43 6.33
C PRO A 54 3.79 5.95 6.28
N GLU A 55 4.33 6.40 7.40
CA GLU A 55 5.70 6.93 7.49
C GLU A 55 6.77 5.85 7.52
N THR A 56 6.39 4.58 7.59
CA THR A 56 7.33 3.47 7.65
C THR A 56 8.18 3.43 6.39
N GLU A 57 9.50 3.37 6.58
CA GLU A 57 10.45 3.28 5.48
C GLU A 57 10.45 1.86 4.90
N LEU A 58 10.54 1.80 3.59
CA LEU A 58 10.52 0.53 2.86
C LEU A 58 11.94 0.13 2.46
N LYS A 59 12.16 -1.16 2.42
CA LYS A 59 13.42 -1.77 1.99
C LYS A 59 13.16 -2.63 0.78
N ASP A 60 14.22 -2.94 0.04
CA ASP A 60 14.10 -3.80 -1.12
C ASP A 60 13.43 -5.12 -0.74
N GLU A 61 12.54 -5.57 -1.59
CA GLU A 61 11.79 -6.83 -1.46
C GLU A 61 10.68 -6.78 -0.41
N ASP A 62 10.37 -5.63 0.16
CA ASP A 62 9.24 -5.50 1.07
C ASP A 62 7.92 -5.72 0.33
N ILE A 63 6.94 -6.26 1.04
CA ILE A 63 5.60 -6.46 0.54
C ILE A 63 4.65 -5.57 1.34
N VAL A 64 4.02 -4.63 0.63
CA VAL A 64 3.05 -3.71 1.23
C VAL A 64 1.65 -4.21 0.90
N SER A 65 0.82 -4.38 1.92
CA SER A 65 -0.57 -4.82 1.73
C SER A 65 -1.50 -3.75 2.27
N LEU A 66 -2.42 -3.28 1.42
CA LEU A 66 -3.35 -2.21 1.76
C LEU A 66 -4.77 -2.72 1.69
N PHE A 67 -5.52 -2.54 2.77
CA PHE A 67 -6.90 -2.94 2.90
C PHE A 67 -7.77 -1.71 3.12
N PRO A 68 -8.91 -1.59 2.42
CA PRO A 68 -9.79 -0.44 2.60
C PRO A 68 -10.57 -0.53 3.90
N ALA A 69 -11.12 0.59 4.30
CA ALA A 69 -12.11 0.59 5.35
C ALA A 69 -13.29 -0.26 4.88
N VAL A 70 -13.82 -1.10 5.76
CA VAL A 70 -14.98 -1.90 5.41
C VAL A 70 -16.14 -0.95 5.32
N GLY A 71 -16.71 -0.86 4.13
CA GLY A 71 -17.73 0.14 3.86
C GLY A 71 -19.00 -0.21 4.58
N GLY A 72 -19.20 -0.22 5.60
CA GLY A 72 -20.43 -0.49 6.25
C GLY A 72 -20.69 0.50 7.32
N GLY A 73 -19.85 1.32 7.31
CA GLY A 73 -19.97 2.30 8.35
C GLY A 73 -20.72 3.23 8.33
#